data_996ab5aecd1496ec4e9995b54330becb
#
_entry.id   996ab5aecd1496ec4e9995b54330becb
#
_cell.length_a   1.000
_cell.length_b   1.000
_cell.length_c   1.000
_cell.angle_alpha   90.00
_cell.angle_beta   90.00
_cell.angle_gamma   90.00
#
_symmetry.space_group_name_H-M   'P 1'
#
loop_
_entity.id
_entity.type
_entity.pdbx_description
1 polymer ?
#
loop_
_entity_poly.entity_id
_entity_poly.type
_entity_poly.pdbx_seq_one_letter_code
_entity_poly.pdbx_strand_id
1 'polypeptide(L)'
;MNIKSLIKRTLSGIIFFVVMVLCSLYQWTFLLSVLFVSTVIFCEYFNLSIEKTQYKVEKLLALLSLNLLLVILFLSRKSILPDELILLSFLPVIVILIRSLYREENKALSHIFYPFVYIALPFASAIMLTVNQLGEFDYTIYLYL
;
A
#
# COMPACT_ATOMS: atom_id res chain seq x y z
N MET A 1 -18.32 -28.89 -4.13
CA MET A 1 -17.10 -28.02 -3.97
C MET A 1 -15.91 -28.81 -4.50
N ASN A 2 -15.20 -28.31 -5.50
CA ASN A 2 -14.19 -29.11 -6.21
C ASN A 2 -12.87 -29.12 -5.40
N ILE A 3 -12.51 -30.27 -4.82
CA ILE A 3 -11.34 -30.48 -3.95
C ILE A 3 -10.04 -29.98 -4.64
N LYS A 4 -9.93 -30.16 -5.96
CA LYS A 4 -8.78 -29.67 -6.75
C LYS A 4 -8.63 -28.14 -6.72
N SER A 5 -9.75 -27.40 -6.70
CA SER A 5 -9.70 -25.93 -6.64
C SER A 5 -9.33 -25.44 -5.25
N LEU A 6 -9.73 -26.16 -4.21
CA LEU A 6 -9.40 -25.86 -2.82
C LEU A 6 -7.91 -26.07 -2.55
N ILE A 7 -7.36 -27.20 -3.01
CA ILE A 7 -5.92 -27.50 -2.89
C ILE A 7 -5.07 -26.44 -3.61
N LYS A 8 -5.46 -26.01 -4.82
CA LYS A 8 -4.74 -24.96 -5.53
C LYS A 8 -4.73 -23.62 -4.76
N ARG A 9 -5.87 -23.23 -4.17
CA ARG A 9 -5.95 -21.98 -3.38
C ARG A 9 -5.12 -22.07 -2.10
N THR A 10 -5.18 -23.19 -1.39
CA THR A 10 -4.38 -23.40 -0.19
C THR A 10 -2.88 -23.39 -0.50
N LEU A 11 -2.47 -24.08 -1.57
CA LEU A 11 -1.08 -24.12 -1.98
C LEU A 11 -0.56 -22.72 -2.38
N SER A 12 -1.34 -21.95 -3.14
CA SER A 12 -0.97 -20.56 -3.49
C SER A 12 -0.87 -19.66 -2.26
N GLY A 13 -1.76 -19.83 -1.28
CA GLY A 13 -1.71 -19.10 -0.01
C GLY A 13 -0.44 -19.41 0.80
N ILE A 14 -0.07 -20.70 0.89
CA ILE A 14 1.15 -21.13 1.59
C ILE A 14 2.39 -20.56 0.89
N ILE A 15 2.46 -20.65 -0.44
CA ILE A 15 3.59 -20.10 -1.22
C ILE A 15 3.69 -18.59 -0.98
N PHE A 16 2.57 -17.87 -1.05
CA PHE A 16 2.54 -16.43 -0.80
C PHE A 16 3.04 -16.09 0.61
N PHE A 17 2.57 -16.84 1.62
CA PHE A 17 3.00 -16.64 3.01
C PHE A 17 4.51 -16.88 3.17
N VAL A 18 5.05 -17.98 2.64
CA VAL A 18 6.49 -18.27 2.68
C VAL A 18 7.31 -17.18 2.01
N VAL A 19 6.87 -16.71 0.84
CA VAL A 19 7.55 -15.61 0.12
C VAL A 19 7.54 -14.32 0.95
N MET A 20 6.40 -13.97 1.56
CA MET A 20 6.30 -12.78 2.42
C MET A 20 7.22 -12.87 3.64
N VAL A 21 7.29 -14.03 4.30
CA VAL A 21 8.21 -14.26 5.43
C VAL A 21 9.67 -14.13 4.99
N LEU A 22 10.05 -14.72 3.85
CA LEU A 22 11.40 -14.60 3.32
C LEU A 22 11.75 -13.15 2.93
N CYS A 23 10.82 -12.43 2.32
CA CYS A 23 11.01 -11.01 2.01
C CYS A 23 11.15 -10.14 3.26
N SER A 24 10.57 -10.54 4.38
CA SER A 24 10.66 -9.81 5.65
C SER A 24 11.99 -9.96 6.39
N LEU A 25 12.87 -10.90 5.96
CA LEU A 25 14.19 -11.08 6.55
C LEU A 25 15.16 -9.91 6.25
N TYR A 26 14.95 -9.21 5.16
CA TYR A 26 15.78 -8.06 4.78
C TYR A 26 14.94 -6.80 4.63
N GLN A 27 15.38 -5.70 5.21
CA GLN A 27 14.65 -4.43 5.28
C GLN A 27 14.24 -3.90 3.90
N TRP A 28 15.12 -3.97 2.91
CA TRP A 28 14.86 -3.48 1.57
C TRP A 28 13.91 -4.39 0.78
N THR A 29 14.05 -5.71 0.96
CA THR A 29 13.13 -6.68 0.33
C THR A 29 11.75 -6.61 0.95
N PHE A 30 11.66 -6.31 2.26
CA PHE A 30 10.39 -6.03 2.93
C PHE A 30 9.70 -4.82 2.30
N LEU A 31 10.40 -3.68 2.15
CA LEU A 31 9.84 -2.51 1.50
C LEU A 31 9.35 -2.82 0.08
N LEU A 32 10.17 -3.51 -0.72
CA LEU A 32 9.79 -3.89 -2.08
C LEU A 32 8.55 -4.80 -2.10
N SER A 33 8.44 -5.75 -1.18
CA SER A 33 7.27 -6.63 -1.07
C SER A 33 6.01 -5.85 -0.68
N VAL A 34 6.11 -4.92 0.27
CA VAL A 34 5.01 -4.04 0.68
C VAL A 34 4.54 -3.18 -0.48
N LEU A 35 5.45 -2.54 -1.23
CA LEU A 35 5.13 -1.74 -2.40
C LEU A 35 4.47 -2.57 -3.51
N PHE A 36 4.98 -3.77 -3.76
CA PHE A 36 4.41 -4.67 -4.76
C PHE A 36 2.99 -5.10 -4.40
N VAL A 37 2.80 -5.61 -3.17
CA VAL A 37 1.49 -6.11 -2.72
C VAL A 37 0.47 -4.98 -2.64
N SER A 38 0.82 -3.83 -2.08
CA SER A 38 -0.08 -2.67 -2.01
C SER A 38 -0.49 -2.18 -3.39
N THR A 39 0.44 -2.17 -4.36
CA THR A 39 0.16 -1.80 -5.75
C THR A 39 -0.80 -2.79 -6.42
N VAL A 40 -0.58 -4.08 -6.25
CA VAL A 40 -1.44 -5.13 -6.82
C VAL A 40 -2.86 -5.01 -6.24
N ILE A 41 -2.99 -4.93 -4.91
CA ILE A 41 -4.30 -4.79 -4.24
C ILE A 41 -5.01 -3.53 -4.70
N PHE A 42 -4.31 -2.41 -4.80
CA PHE A 42 -4.88 -1.15 -5.26
C PHE A 42 -5.37 -1.22 -6.71
N CYS A 43 -4.57 -1.83 -7.60
CA CYS A 43 -4.95 -2.02 -9.00
C CYS A 43 -6.14 -2.96 -9.15
N GLU A 44 -6.19 -4.04 -8.38
CA GLU A 44 -7.28 -5.01 -8.39
C GLU A 44 -8.58 -4.38 -7.88
N TYR A 45 -8.53 -3.66 -6.77
CA TYR A 45 -9.68 -2.90 -6.24
C TYR A 45 -10.24 -1.93 -7.28
N PHE A 46 -9.37 -1.16 -7.93
CA PHE A 46 -9.79 -0.19 -8.95
C PHE A 46 -10.42 -0.86 -10.17
N ASN A 47 -9.90 -2.00 -10.58
CA ASN A 47 -10.45 -2.74 -11.72
C ASN A 47 -11.82 -3.34 -11.42
N LEU A 48 -12.13 -3.62 -10.15
CA LEU A 48 -13.43 -4.14 -9.71
C LEU A 48 -14.46 -3.03 -9.47
N SER A 49 -14.02 -1.86 -9.01
CA SER A 49 -14.93 -0.82 -8.50
C SER A 49 -15.37 0.22 -9.54
N ILE A 50 -14.63 0.39 -10.66
CA ILE A 50 -14.85 1.51 -11.57
C ILE A 50 -14.86 1.05 -13.03
N GLU A 51 -15.81 1.56 -13.81
CA GLU A 51 -15.80 1.43 -15.27
C GLU A 51 -14.49 2.01 -15.86
N LYS A 52 -13.80 1.14 -16.61
CA LYS A 52 -12.36 1.13 -16.90
C LYS A 52 -11.72 2.37 -17.56
N THR A 53 -12.47 3.36 -17.98
CA THR A 53 -11.93 4.41 -18.88
C THR A 53 -11.90 5.82 -18.30
N GLN A 54 -12.75 6.14 -17.34
CA GLN A 54 -13.04 7.54 -16.98
C GLN A 54 -12.02 8.14 -15.98
N TYR A 55 -11.35 7.31 -15.15
CA TYR A 55 -10.54 7.78 -14.03
C TYR A 55 -9.07 7.29 -14.07
N LYS A 56 -8.48 7.17 -15.26
CA LYS A 56 -7.09 6.66 -15.40
C LYS A 56 -6.06 7.57 -14.71
N VAL A 57 -6.23 8.88 -14.81
CA VAL A 57 -5.28 9.85 -14.23
C VAL A 57 -5.39 9.86 -12.72
N GLU A 58 -6.60 9.85 -12.19
CA GLU A 58 -6.90 9.82 -10.76
C GLU A 58 -6.36 8.52 -10.14
N LYS A 59 -6.53 7.39 -10.81
CA LYS A 59 -5.95 6.10 -10.41
C LYS A 59 -4.43 6.17 -10.32
N LEU A 60 -3.78 6.74 -11.35
CA LEU A 60 -2.32 6.86 -11.38
C LEU A 60 -1.81 7.76 -10.25
N LEU A 61 -2.47 8.90 -10.03
CA LEU A 61 -2.11 9.83 -8.95
C LEU A 61 -2.28 9.22 -7.56
N ALA A 62 -3.37 8.49 -7.33
CA ALA A 62 -3.63 7.82 -6.06
C ALA A 62 -2.61 6.70 -5.80
N LEU A 63 -2.27 5.91 -6.83
CA LEU A 63 -1.25 4.87 -6.74
C LEU A 63 0.13 5.47 -6.45
N LEU A 64 0.46 6.58 -7.10
CA LEU A 64 1.72 7.30 -6.89
C LEU A 64 1.79 7.84 -5.46
N SER A 65 0.70 8.44 -4.96
CA SER A 65 0.61 8.91 -3.57
C SER A 65 0.78 7.78 -2.57
N LEU A 66 0.13 6.63 -2.79
CA LEU A 66 0.25 5.45 -1.92
C LEU A 66 1.69 4.97 -1.82
N ASN A 67 2.34 4.76 -2.97
CA ASN A 67 3.72 4.28 -2.99
C ASN A 67 4.70 5.30 -2.39
N LEU A 68 4.49 6.59 -2.67
CA LEU A 68 5.30 7.66 -2.14
C LEU A 68 5.18 7.76 -0.61
N LEU A 69 3.96 7.61 -0.06
CA LEU A 69 3.70 7.56 1.37
C LEU A 69 4.50 6.43 2.03
N LEU A 70 4.41 5.20 1.50
CA LEU A 70 5.06 4.03 2.08
C LEU A 70 6.60 4.14 2.02
N VAL A 71 7.14 4.67 0.93
CA VAL A 71 8.59 4.89 0.78
C VAL A 71 9.08 5.96 1.75
N ILE A 72 8.42 7.12 1.80
CA ILE A 72 8.82 8.20 2.70
C ILE A 72 8.71 7.75 4.16
N LEU A 73 7.64 7.06 4.52
CA LEU A 73 7.45 6.54 5.87
C LEU A 73 8.58 5.58 6.27
N PHE A 74 8.98 4.69 5.38
CA PHE A 74 10.08 3.75 5.62
C PHE A 74 11.43 4.48 5.77
N LEU A 75 11.72 5.46 4.91
CA LEU A 75 12.95 6.24 4.95
C LEU A 75 13.02 7.18 6.16
N SER A 76 11.88 7.73 6.57
CA SER A 76 11.75 8.54 7.77
C SER A 76 12.03 7.70 9.01
N ARG A 77 11.45 6.48 9.10
CA ARG A 77 11.75 5.56 10.21
C ARG A 77 13.23 5.16 10.28
N LYS A 78 13.94 5.14 9.16
CA LYS A 78 15.39 4.93 9.10
C LYS A 78 16.21 6.19 9.42
N SER A 79 15.56 7.28 9.79
CA SER A 79 16.22 8.59 10.03
C SER A 79 17.02 9.10 8.82
N ILE A 80 16.69 8.61 7.61
CA ILE A 80 17.30 9.07 6.35
C ILE A 80 16.62 10.35 5.88
N LEU A 81 15.30 10.44 6.09
CA LEU A 81 14.49 11.60 5.72
C LEU A 81 13.79 12.18 6.95
N PRO A 82 13.59 13.51 7.00
CA PRO A 82 12.82 14.14 8.07
C PRO A 82 11.34 13.76 7.95
N ASP A 83 10.67 13.63 9.09
CA ASP A 83 9.25 13.22 9.18
C ASP A 83 8.30 14.19 8.47
N GLU A 84 8.71 15.47 8.34
CA GLU A 84 7.94 16.51 7.67
C GLU A 84 7.65 16.19 6.20
N LEU A 85 8.51 15.40 5.54
CA LEU A 85 8.33 14.99 4.15
C LEU A 85 7.15 14.02 3.96
N ILE A 86 6.61 13.42 5.03
CA ILE A 86 5.41 12.59 4.97
C ILE A 86 4.23 13.41 4.39
N LEU A 87 4.17 14.70 4.71
CA LEU A 87 3.13 15.60 4.17
C LEU A 87 3.20 15.72 2.63
N LEU A 88 4.39 15.61 2.05
CA LEU A 88 4.56 15.67 0.60
C LEU A 88 3.87 14.51 -0.12
N SER A 89 3.73 13.36 0.53
CA SER A 89 3.04 12.19 -0.04
C SER A 89 1.55 12.42 -0.29
N PHE A 90 0.93 13.37 0.43
CA PHE A 90 -0.48 13.74 0.25
C PHE A 90 -0.71 14.73 -0.90
N LEU A 91 0.36 15.31 -1.46
CA LEU A 91 0.23 16.28 -2.55
C LEU A 91 -0.55 15.75 -3.76
N PRO A 92 -0.32 14.53 -4.27
CA PRO A 92 -1.14 13.97 -5.35
C PRO A 92 -2.61 13.77 -4.96
N VAL A 93 -2.91 13.45 -3.68
CA VAL A 93 -4.29 13.33 -3.17
C VAL A 93 -4.98 14.69 -3.18
N ILE A 94 -4.27 15.76 -2.79
CA ILE A 94 -4.79 17.13 -2.84
C ILE A 94 -5.13 17.52 -4.29
N VAL A 95 -4.26 17.17 -5.25
CA VAL A 95 -4.54 17.41 -6.68
C VAL A 95 -5.81 16.68 -7.14
N ILE A 96 -6.02 15.43 -6.67
CA ILE A 96 -7.26 14.68 -6.97
C ILE A 96 -8.47 15.38 -6.35
N LEU A 97 -8.36 15.85 -5.11
CA LEU A 97 -9.43 16.59 -4.42
C LEU A 97 -9.83 17.84 -5.18
N ILE A 98 -8.86 18.68 -5.56
CA ILE A 98 -9.10 19.90 -6.33
C ILE A 98 -9.78 19.57 -7.66
N ARG A 99 -9.26 18.57 -8.39
CA ARG A 99 -9.82 18.14 -9.68
C ARG A 99 -11.25 17.61 -9.55
N SER A 100 -11.56 16.89 -8.48
CA SER A 100 -12.90 16.38 -8.20
C SER A 100 -13.91 17.52 -7.92
N LEU A 101 -13.48 18.57 -7.23
CA LEU A 101 -14.32 19.77 -6.99
C LEU A 101 -14.72 20.49 -8.29
N TYR A 102 -13.77 20.58 -9.25
CA TYR A 102 -14.05 21.22 -10.54
C TYR A 102 -14.93 20.38 -11.47
N ARG A 103 -15.01 19.06 -11.25
CA ARG A 103 -15.79 18.16 -12.11
C ARG A 103 -17.21 17.89 -11.65
N GLU A 104 -17.61 18.39 -10.46
CA GLU A 104 -18.90 18.11 -9.80
C GLU A 104 -19.22 16.61 -9.61
N GLU A 105 -18.23 15.72 -9.75
CA GLU A 105 -18.38 14.28 -9.63
C GLU A 105 -18.01 13.79 -8.22
N ASN A 106 -18.93 13.96 -7.28
CA ASN A 106 -18.73 13.51 -5.88
C ASN A 106 -18.43 11.99 -5.74
N LYS A 107 -18.84 11.17 -6.73
CA LYS A 107 -18.61 9.73 -6.72
C LYS A 107 -17.13 9.35 -6.90
N ALA A 108 -16.38 10.11 -7.70
CA ALA A 108 -14.97 9.85 -7.94
C ALA A 108 -14.14 9.93 -6.66
N LEU A 109 -14.48 10.87 -5.79
CA LEU A 109 -13.76 11.13 -4.56
C LEU A 109 -13.87 9.97 -3.56
N SER A 110 -15.07 9.44 -3.35
CA SER A 110 -15.28 8.31 -2.45
C SER A 110 -14.61 7.04 -2.97
N HIS A 111 -14.68 6.78 -4.27
CA HIS A 111 -14.07 5.58 -4.88
C HIS A 111 -12.53 5.60 -4.89
N ILE A 112 -11.90 6.75 -4.74
CA ILE A 112 -10.44 6.88 -4.68
C ILE A 112 -9.95 6.96 -3.24
N PHE A 113 -10.65 7.73 -2.40
CA PHE A 113 -10.24 8.00 -1.02
C PHE A 113 -10.37 6.75 -0.13
N TYR A 114 -11.48 6.02 -0.23
CA TYR A 114 -11.68 4.82 0.59
C TYR A 114 -10.60 3.75 0.35
N PRO A 115 -10.29 3.31 -0.89
CA PRO A 115 -9.26 2.31 -1.09
C PRO A 115 -7.87 2.83 -0.72
N PHE A 116 -7.59 4.12 -0.93
CA PHE A 116 -6.33 4.72 -0.51
C PHE A 116 -6.13 4.56 1.00
N VAL A 117 -7.11 4.98 1.81
CA VAL A 117 -7.02 4.87 3.27
C VAL A 117 -7.01 3.40 3.71
N TYR A 118 -7.88 2.56 3.14
CA TYR A 118 -8.01 1.16 3.50
C TYR A 118 -6.74 0.33 3.21
N ILE A 119 -6.01 0.69 2.17
CA ILE A 119 -4.77 0.02 1.78
C ILE A 119 -3.56 0.68 2.48
N ALA A 120 -3.50 2.02 2.52
CA ALA A 120 -2.38 2.72 3.12
C ALA A 120 -2.22 2.43 4.60
N LEU A 121 -3.32 2.37 5.36
CA LEU A 121 -3.32 2.24 6.82
C LEU A 121 -2.66 0.93 7.31
N PRO A 122 -3.05 -0.27 6.82
CA PRO A 122 -2.42 -1.52 7.27
C PRO A 122 -0.95 -1.63 6.83
N PHE A 123 -0.59 -1.17 5.64
CA PHE A 123 0.80 -1.21 5.19
C PHE A 123 1.68 -0.18 5.90
N ALA A 124 1.17 1.02 6.17
CA ALA A 124 1.85 2.00 6.99
C ALA A 124 2.07 1.51 8.42
N SER A 125 1.05 0.89 9.04
CA SER A 125 1.19 0.29 10.37
C SER A 125 2.20 -0.86 10.38
N ALA A 126 2.23 -1.70 9.34
CA ALA A 126 3.23 -2.75 9.21
C ALA A 126 4.66 -2.17 9.16
N ILE A 127 4.89 -1.11 8.39
CA ILE A 127 6.19 -0.42 8.34
C ILE A 127 6.54 0.18 9.72
N MET A 128 5.56 0.83 10.37
CA MET A 128 5.77 1.44 11.69
C MET A 128 6.12 0.43 12.78
N LEU A 129 5.56 -0.77 12.71
CA LEU A 129 5.81 -1.83 13.67
C LEU A 129 7.14 -2.54 13.42
N THR A 130 7.55 -2.72 12.16
CA THR A 130 8.75 -3.49 11.81
C THR A 130 10.04 -2.69 11.85
N VAL A 131 9.97 -1.36 11.73
CA VAL A 131 11.15 -0.49 11.77
C VAL A 131 11.13 0.30 13.06
N ASN A 132 12.08 0.00 13.96
CA ASN A 132 12.21 0.67 15.25
C ASN A 132 12.58 2.16 15.06
N GLN A 133 12.31 2.98 16.08
CA GLN A 133 12.69 4.41 16.08
C GLN A 133 14.20 4.64 15.91
N LEU A 134 15.02 3.62 16.18
CA LEU A 134 16.47 3.62 15.95
C LEU A 134 16.85 3.26 14.51
N GLY A 135 15.88 3.04 13.61
CA GLY A 135 16.13 2.63 12.23
C GLY A 135 16.53 1.15 12.08
N GLU A 136 16.52 0.39 13.17
CA GLU A 136 16.79 -1.05 13.16
C GLU A 136 15.52 -1.84 12.89
N PHE A 137 15.68 -2.95 12.19
CA PHE A 137 14.55 -3.84 11.88
C PHE A 137 14.30 -4.76 13.08
N ASP A 138 13.12 -4.64 13.68
CA ASP A 138 12.78 -5.41 14.87
C ASP A 138 12.13 -6.74 14.46
N TYR A 139 12.90 -7.82 14.55
CA TYR A 139 12.43 -9.16 14.24
C TYR A 139 11.55 -9.76 15.36
N THR A 140 11.54 -9.16 16.55
CA THR A 140 10.79 -9.72 17.69
C THR A 140 9.28 -9.62 17.47
N ILE A 141 8.81 -8.66 16.68
CA ILE A 141 7.40 -8.50 16.34
C ILE A 141 6.86 -9.71 15.59
N TYR A 142 7.68 -10.36 14.75
CA TYR A 142 7.27 -11.58 14.03
C TYR A 142 7.12 -12.81 14.93
N LEU A 143 7.63 -12.76 16.16
CA LEU A 143 7.47 -13.83 17.15
C LEU A 143 6.14 -13.71 17.92
N TYR A 144 5.49 -12.54 17.86
CA TYR A 144 4.23 -12.26 18.56
C TYR A 144 3.00 -12.23 17.63
N LEU A 145 3.19 -12.36 16.31
CA LEU A 145 2.13 -12.47 15.29
C LEU A 145 1.91 -13.94 14.88
#